data_d8d32edef02bd5df9ce3d2c69d5123a9
#
_entry.id   d8d32edef02bd5df9ce3d2c69d5123a9
#
_cell.length_a   1.000
_cell.length_b   1.000
_cell.length_c   1.000
_cell.angle_alpha   90.00
_cell.angle_beta   90.00
_cell.angle_gamma   90.00
#
_symmetry.space_group_name_H-M   'P 1'
#
loop_
_entity.id
_entity.type
_entity.pdbx_description
1 polymer ?
#
loop_
_entity_poly.entity_id
_entity_poly.type
_entity_poly.pdbx_seq_one_letter_code
_entity_poly.pdbx_strand_id
1 'polypeptide(L)'
;MKIIAGVDEVGRGSLVGPVYAAAVILKKSINTKLLKDSKSISSSKRKVLFSHIKKNSIWAIGKASLTEIDQLNILNASLLAMKRAIKKLKQKPSHVLIDGNKLPNIKNYKLKSIIKGDQKIPSISAASIIAKVTRDKVISDLGKKFKGYNWQKNFGYGTSQHLKAIKILGITKHHRKTFSPINKLK
;
A
#
# COMPACT_ATOMS: atom_id res chain seq x y z
N MET A 1 19.77 21.57 0.52
CA MET A 1 19.61 20.34 -0.27
C MET A 1 18.15 19.93 -0.29
N LYS A 2 17.56 19.56 -1.45
CA LYS A 2 16.15 19.14 -1.51
C LYS A 2 15.99 17.73 -0.95
N ILE A 3 15.13 17.56 0.07
CA ILE A 3 14.75 16.27 0.62
C ILE A 3 13.44 15.86 -0.04
N ILE A 4 13.46 14.77 -0.81
CA ILE A 4 12.32 14.31 -1.60
C ILE A 4 11.81 12.99 -1.01
N ALA A 5 10.52 12.93 -0.70
CA ALA A 5 9.83 11.69 -0.37
C ALA A 5 9.00 11.20 -1.56
N GLY A 6 9.00 9.89 -1.80
CA GLY A 6 8.05 9.20 -2.67
C GLY A 6 6.95 8.55 -1.85
N VAL A 7 5.73 8.53 -2.36
CA VAL A 7 4.56 7.96 -1.67
C VAL A 7 3.75 7.12 -2.64
N ASP A 8 3.34 5.94 -2.18
CA ASP A 8 2.45 5.03 -2.91
C ASP A 8 1.55 4.26 -1.96
N GLU A 9 0.40 3.75 -2.45
CA GLU A 9 -0.55 2.94 -1.70
C GLU A 9 -0.70 1.53 -2.26
N VAL A 10 -1.26 0.66 -1.44
CA VAL A 10 -1.57 -0.73 -1.79
C VAL A 10 -2.87 -1.20 -1.15
N GLY A 11 -3.57 -2.07 -1.86
CA GLY A 11 -4.76 -2.73 -1.33
C GLY A 11 -6.06 -1.99 -1.63
N ARG A 12 -6.11 -1.07 -2.58
CA ARG A 12 -7.36 -0.39 -2.99
C ARG A 12 -8.42 -1.36 -3.47
N GLY A 13 -8.09 -2.23 -4.41
CA GLY A 13 -9.02 -3.22 -4.99
C GLY A 13 -9.17 -4.51 -4.20
N SER A 14 -8.60 -4.60 -2.99
CA SER A 14 -8.75 -5.79 -2.16
C SER A 14 -10.10 -5.82 -1.47
N LEU A 15 -10.69 -7.01 -1.32
CA LEU A 15 -11.93 -7.25 -0.58
C LEU A 15 -11.73 -7.35 0.94
N VAL A 16 -10.47 -7.41 1.40
CA VAL A 16 -10.13 -7.70 2.80
C VAL A 16 -9.10 -6.71 3.33
N GLY A 17 -9.31 -6.28 4.56
CA GLY A 17 -8.35 -5.54 5.36
C GLY A 17 -8.16 -4.07 4.99
N PRO A 18 -7.33 -3.36 5.75
CA PRO A 18 -7.02 -1.94 5.55
C PRO A 18 -6.37 -1.64 4.20
N VAL A 19 -6.45 -0.39 3.76
CA VAL A 19 -5.55 0.16 2.75
C VAL A 19 -4.29 0.68 3.43
N TYR A 20 -3.15 0.46 2.80
CA TYR A 20 -1.83 0.86 3.30
C TYR A 20 -1.19 1.85 2.34
N ALA A 21 -0.39 2.77 2.87
CA ALA A 21 0.51 3.61 2.10
C ALA A 21 1.87 3.65 2.77
N ALA A 22 2.91 3.87 1.97
CA ALA A 22 4.25 4.14 2.47
C ALA A 22 4.74 5.48 1.97
N ALA A 23 5.58 6.15 2.77
CA ALA A 23 6.36 7.31 2.39
C ALA A 23 7.84 6.98 2.58
N VAL A 24 8.68 7.27 1.58
CA VAL A 24 10.09 6.87 1.57
C VAL A 24 10.98 8.03 1.10
N ILE A 25 11.99 8.36 1.90
CA ILE A 25 13.10 9.23 1.55
C ILE A 25 14.33 8.36 1.36
N LEU A 26 14.83 8.24 0.15
CA LEU A 26 16.02 7.45 -0.16
C LEU A 26 17.29 8.16 0.30
N LYS A 27 18.24 7.42 0.89
CA LYS A 27 19.60 7.90 1.13
C LYS A 27 20.37 7.96 -0.19
N LYS A 28 21.35 8.84 -0.31
CA LYS A 28 22.18 8.99 -1.51
C LYS A 28 22.92 7.70 -1.91
N SER A 29 23.25 6.87 -0.93
CA SER A 29 23.99 5.61 -1.12
C SER A 29 23.19 4.49 -1.78
N ILE A 30 21.85 4.64 -1.95
CA ILE A 30 21.04 3.57 -2.53
C ILE A 30 21.22 3.48 -4.05
N ASN A 31 21.44 2.27 -4.55
CA ASN A 31 21.44 2.02 -5.99
C ASN A 31 20.00 2.02 -6.54
N THR A 32 19.60 3.15 -7.15
CA THR A 32 18.24 3.34 -7.66
C THR A 32 17.92 2.51 -8.90
N LYS A 33 18.93 1.97 -9.61
CA LYS A 33 18.68 1.08 -10.77
C LYS A 33 17.92 -0.18 -10.36
N LEU A 34 18.15 -0.67 -9.14
CA LEU A 34 17.45 -1.84 -8.60
C LEU A 34 15.95 -1.62 -8.35
N LEU A 35 15.48 -0.36 -8.36
CA LEU A 35 14.10 0.02 -8.05
C LEU A 35 13.22 0.20 -9.30
N LYS A 36 13.81 0.22 -10.51
CA LYS A 36 13.09 0.57 -11.74
C LYS A 36 12.03 -0.45 -12.17
N ASP A 37 12.21 -1.74 -11.84
CA ASP A 37 11.35 -2.84 -12.31
C ASP A 37 10.51 -3.48 -11.19
N SER A 38 10.08 -2.69 -10.20
CA SER A 38 9.45 -3.21 -8.98
C SER A 38 8.15 -4.00 -9.19
N LYS A 39 7.45 -3.80 -10.31
CA LYS A 39 6.21 -4.54 -10.62
C LYS A 39 6.46 -5.92 -11.24
N SER A 40 7.55 -6.08 -11.99
CA SER A 40 7.89 -7.33 -12.71
C SER A 40 8.70 -8.31 -11.86
N ILE A 41 9.18 -7.89 -10.68
CA ILE A 41 10.01 -8.74 -9.81
C ILE A 41 9.20 -9.79 -9.05
N SER A 42 9.80 -11.00 -8.91
CA SER A 42 9.23 -12.07 -8.10
C SER A 42 9.05 -11.68 -6.64
N SER A 43 8.20 -12.42 -5.92
CA SER A 43 7.98 -12.20 -4.48
C SER A 43 9.27 -12.31 -3.66
N SER A 44 10.17 -13.22 -4.02
CA SER A 44 11.48 -13.40 -3.36
C SER A 44 12.39 -12.19 -3.57
N LYS A 45 12.56 -11.75 -4.82
CA LYS A 45 13.34 -10.53 -5.15
C LYS A 45 12.78 -9.30 -4.45
N ARG A 46 11.43 -9.19 -4.39
CA ARG A 46 10.76 -8.06 -3.70
C ARG A 46 11.08 -8.03 -2.20
N LYS A 47 11.16 -9.18 -1.53
CA LYS A 47 11.57 -9.27 -0.11
C LYS A 47 13.02 -8.82 0.11
N VAL A 48 13.93 -9.18 -0.79
CA VAL A 48 15.33 -8.71 -0.73
C VAL A 48 15.39 -7.19 -0.88
N LEU A 49 14.71 -6.63 -1.89
CA LEU A 49 14.63 -5.17 -2.08
C LEU A 49 13.97 -4.46 -0.89
N PHE A 50 12.93 -5.03 -0.32
CA PHE A 50 12.29 -4.48 0.89
C PHE A 50 13.30 -4.31 2.03
N SER A 51 14.12 -5.33 2.31
CA SER A 51 15.16 -5.27 3.34
C SER A 51 16.24 -4.24 2.99
N HIS A 52 16.65 -4.16 1.72
CA HIS A 52 17.61 -3.19 1.24
C HIS A 52 17.09 -1.73 1.37
N ILE A 53 15.84 -1.49 0.96
CA ILE A 53 15.20 -0.17 1.08
C ILE A 53 15.11 0.24 2.56
N LYS A 54 14.68 -0.66 3.45
CA LYS A 54 14.57 -0.36 4.89
C LYS A 54 15.88 0.11 5.51
N LYS A 55 17.01 -0.48 5.14
CA LYS A 55 18.35 -0.09 5.63
C LYS A 55 18.82 1.24 5.06
N ASN A 56 18.47 1.53 3.80
CA ASN A 56 19.01 2.65 3.02
C ASN A 56 17.99 3.78 2.77
N SER A 57 16.98 3.90 3.63
CA SER A 57 15.98 4.98 3.53
C SER A 57 15.42 5.38 4.90
N ILE A 58 14.78 6.53 4.94
CA ILE A 58 13.84 6.92 5.99
C ILE A 58 12.46 6.63 5.44
N TRP A 59 11.70 5.81 6.13
CA TRP A 59 10.39 5.38 5.67
C TRP A 59 9.36 5.34 6.79
N ALA A 60 8.11 5.45 6.41
CA ALA A 60 6.98 5.31 7.32
C ALA A 60 5.79 4.68 6.62
N ILE A 61 4.92 4.03 7.41
CA ILE A 61 3.66 3.43 6.97
C ILE A 61 2.49 4.21 7.55
N GLY A 62 1.53 4.50 6.70
CA GLY A 62 0.18 4.89 7.06
C GLY A 62 -0.83 3.83 6.64
N LYS A 63 -1.93 3.74 7.37
CA LYS A 63 -3.05 2.86 7.03
C LYS A 63 -4.37 3.57 7.26
N ALA A 64 -5.41 3.17 6.53
CA ALA A 64 -6.80 3.47 6.87
C ALA A 64 -7.56 2.16 7.07
N SER A 65 -8.35 2.11 8.15
CA SER A 65 -9.09 0.92 8.61
C SER A 65 -10.27 0.59 7.68
N LEU A 66 -10.93 -0.54 7.93
CA LEU A 66 -12.16 -0.89 7.24
C LEU A 66 -13.26 0.14 7.49
N THR A 67 -13.45 0.55 8.74
CA THR A 67 -14.43 1.58 9.10
C THR A 67 -14.18 2.89 8.35
N GLU A 68 -12.93 3.31 8.25
CA GLU A 68 -12.57 4.53 7.50
C GLU A 68 -12.78 4.36 5.99
N ILE A 69 -12.57 3.15 5.44
CA ILE A 69 -12.89 2.85 4.04
C ILE A 69 -14.40 2.96 3.79
N ASP A 70 -15.21 2.40 4.69
CA ASP A 70 -16.67 2.43 4.58
C ASP A 70 -17.23 3.86 4.71
N GLN A 71 -16.65 4.69 5.59
CA GLN A 71 -17.07 6.07 5.81
C GLN A 71 -16.61 7.05 4.71
N LEU A 72 -15.37 6.89 4.24
CA LEU A 72 -14.72 7.87 3.37
C LEU A 72 -14.70 7.49 1.89
N ASN A 73 -15.07 6.28 1.54
CA ASN A 73 -14.74 5.53 0.33
C ASN A 73 -13.25 5.23 0.17
N ILE A 74 -12.91 4.33 -0.75
CA ILE A 74 -11.54 3.83 -0.91
C ILE A 74 -10.56 4.89 -1.41
N LEU A 75 -11.00 5.86 -2.21
CA LEU A 75 -10.13 6.93 -2.69
C LEU A 75 -9.67 7.80 -1.52
N ASN A 76 -10.62 8.32 -0.76
CA ASN A 76 -10.32 9.20 0.39
C ASN A 76 -9.59 8.45 1.51
N ALA A 77 -9.92 7.19 1.76
CA ALA A 77 -9.18 6.34 2.69
C ALA A 77 -7.72 6.12 2.26
N SER A 78 -7.46 5.96 0.94
CA SER A 78 -6.10 5.88 0.41
C SER A 78 -5.33 7.18 0.63
N LEU A 79 -5.94 8.32 0.36
CA LEU A 79 -5.34 9.64 0.62
C LEU A 79 -5.08 9.86 2.11
N LEU A 80 -5.97 9.39 2.98
CA LEU A 80 -5.76 9.43 4.44
C LEU A 80 -4.57 8.56 4.85
N ALA A 81 -4.43 7.36 4.29
CA ALA A 81 -3.28 6.50 4.53
C ALA A 81 -1.96 7.17 4.08
N MET A 82 -1.94 7.80 2.89
CA MET A 82 -0.80 8.57 2.40
C MET A 82 -0.45 9.74 3.32
N LYS A 83 -1.45 10.54 3.73
CA LYS A 83 -1.28 11.63 4.69
C LYS A 83 -0.63 11.15 5.98
N ARG A 84 -1.09 10.01 6.52
CA ARG A 84 -0.55 9.39 7.74
C ARG A 84 0.90 8.93 7.54
N ALA A 85 1.23 8.33 6.40
CA ALA A 85 2.59 7.92 6.07
C ALA A 85 3.54 9.12 6.01
N ILE A 86 3.17 10.20 5.32
CA ILE A 86 3.97 11.42 5.19
C ILE A 86 4.23 12.04 6.58
N LYS A 87 3.18 12.17 7.40
CA LYS A 87 3.30 12.76 8.74
C LYS A 87 4.16 11.95 9.72
N LYS A 88 4.26 10.63 9.51
CA LYS A 88 5.06 9.72 10.36
C LYS A 88 6.54 9.66 9.98
N LEU A 89 6.95 10.29 8.88
CA LEU A 89 8.37 10.35 8.52
C LEU A 89 9.16 11.06 9.62
N LYS A 90 10.26 10.44 10.08
CA LYS A 90 11.18 11.02 11.08
C LYS A 90 11.87 12.29 10.59
N GLN A 91 11.97 12.47 9.27
CA GLN A 91 12.53 13.65 8.64
C GLN A 91 11.47 14.29 7.73
N LYS A 92 11.21 15.59 7.91
CA LYS A 92 10.27 16.34 7.09
C LYS A 92 10.83 16.54 5.68
N PRO A 93 10.17 16.04 4.62
CA PRO A 93 10.59 16.29 3.25
C PRO A 93 10.24 17.71 2.81
N SER A 94 11.09 18.31 1.94
CA SER A 94 10.79 19.58 1.29
C SER A 94 9.80 19.41 0.12
N HIS A 95 9.81 18.24 -0.52
CA HIS A 95 8.92 17.86 -1.61
C HIS A 95 8.43 16.43 -1.42
N VAL A 96 7.16 16.19 -1.77
CA VAL A 96 6.55 14.86 -1.73
C VAL A 96 5.98 14.54 -3.11
N LEU A 97 6.47 13.46 -3.71
CA LEU A 97 6.01 12.94 -4.98
C LEU A 97 5.08 11.76 -4.72
N ILE A 98 3.88 11.80 -5.26
CA ILE A 98 2.80 10.86 -4.94
C ILE A 98 2.41 10.13 -6.20
N ASP A 99 2.29 8.80 -6.13
CA ASP A 99 1.77 8.03 -7.26
C ASP A 99 0.30 8.37 -7.55
N GLY A 100 -0.03 8.38 -8.84
CA GLY A 100 -1.40 8.67 -9.30
C GLY A 100 -1.66 10.13 -9.63
N ASN A 101 -2.93 10.53 -9.59
CA ASN A 101 -3.42 11.85 -10.01
C ASN A 101 -4.16 12.64 -8.92
N LYS A 102 -4.19 12.14 -7.69
CA LYS A 102 -4.84 12.79 -6.54
C LYS A 102 -3.83 13.04 -5.43
N LEU A 103 -4.05 14.11 -4.67
CA LEU A 103 -3.19 14.54 -3.58
C LEU A 103 -3.94 14.49 -2.25
N PRO A 104 -3.30 14.03 -1.15
CA PRO A 104 -3.89 14.14 0.17
C PRO A 104 -3.92 15.60 0.63
N ASN A 105 -4.99 16.00 1.32
CA ASN A 105 -5.04 17.32 1.94
C ASN A 105 -4.13 17.36 3.17
N ILE A 106 -2.95 17.97 3.00
CA ILE A 106 -1.94 18.12 4.04
C ILE A 106 -1.24 19.48 3.88
N LYS A 107 -1.35 20.32 4.90
CA LYS A 107 -0.70 21.66 4.92
C LYS A 107 0.81 21.54 5.16
N ASN A 108 1.56 22.56 4.75
CA ASN A 108 3.01 22.70 4.99
C ASN A 108 3.90 21.68 4.28
N TYR A 109 3.45 21.10 3.16
CA TYR A 109 4.21 20.22 2.29
C TYR A 109 4.02 20.64 0.83
N LYS A 110 5.10 20.59 0.03
CA LYS A 110 5.04 20.78 -1.43
C LYS A 110 4.73 19.40 -2.05
N LEU A 111 3.49 19.19 -2.46
CA LEU A 111 3.01 17.92 -3.03
C LEU A 111 2.97 17.99 -4.55
N LYS A 112 3.33 16.89 -5.24
CA LYS A 112 3.15 16.71 -6.68
C LYS A 112 2.70 15.28 -6.97
N SER A 113 1.61 15.14 -7.73
CA SER A 113 1.14 13.84 -8.23
C SER A 113 1.90 13.45 -9.50
N ILE A 114 2.24 12.16 -9.62
CA ILE A 114 2.97 11.61 -10.77
C ILE A 114 2.23 10.37 -11.25
N ILE A 115 1.61 10.43 -12.41
CA ILE A 115 0.93 9.28 -13.02
C ILE A 115 1.96 8.21 -13.38
N LYS A 116 1.72 6.97 -12.89
CA LYS A 116 2.65 5.83 -12.98
C LYS A 116 4.02 6.19 -12.38
N GLY A 117 4.01 6.89 -11.25
CA GLY A 117 5.21 7.37 -10.57
C GLY A 117 6.07 6.24 -10.05
N ASP A 118 5.47 5.12 -9.67
CA ASP A 118 6.15 3.90 -9.25
C ASP A 118 7.10 3.31 -10.34
N GLN A 119 6.84 3.58 -11.61
CA GLN A 119 7.70 3.18 -12.73
C GLN A 119 8.76 4.24 -13.08
N LYS A 120 8.55 5.50 -12.70
CA LYS A 120 9.36 6.65 -13.13
C LYS A 120 10.29 7.18 -12.04
N ILE A 121 9.84 7.12 -10.79
CA ILE A 121 10.49 7.81 -9.66
C ILE A 121 10.95 6.77 -8.63
N PRO A 122 12.27 6.62 -8.40
CA PRO A 122 12.80 5.60 -7.49
C PRO A 122 12.23 5.65 -6.07
N SER A 123 11.97 6.83 -5.50
CA SER A 123 11.39 6.96 -4.17
C SER A 123 9.92 6.51 -4.11
N ILE A 124 9.14 6.67 -5.20
CA ILE A 124 7.77 6.15 -5.30
C ILE A 124 7.82 4.63 -5.48
N SER A 125 8.71 4.11 -6.34
CA SER A 125 8.92 2.66 -6.49
C SER A 125 9.30 2.00 -5.15
N ALA A 126 10.19 2.62 -4.39
CA ALA A 126 10.53 2.14 -3.04
C ALA A 126 9.32 2.15 -2.10
N ALA A 127 8.49 3.20 -2.14
CA ALA A 127 7.26 3.28 -1.36
C ALA A 127 6.27 2.16 -1.73
N SER A 128 6.10 1.88 -3.02
CA SER A 128 5.30 0.76 -3.54
C SER A 128 5.74 -0.58 -2.93
N ILE A 129 7.05 -0.87 -2.96
CA ILE A 129 7.62 -2.11 -2.39
C ILE A 129 7.37 -2.18 -0.87
N ILE A 130 7.64 -1.10 -0.14
CA ILE A 130 7.45 -1.05 1.33
C ILE A 130 5.97 -1.27 1.67
N ALA A 131 5.06 -0.58 1.01
CA ALA A 131 3.62 -0.72 1.24
C ALA A 131 3.15 -2.15 0.93
N LYS A 132 3.54 -2.69 -0.26
CA LYS A 132 3.14 -4.02 -0.75
C LYS A 132 3.59 -5.13 0.19
N VAL A 133 4.87 -5.19 0.53
CA VAL A 133 5.41 -6.27 1.39
C VAL A 133 4.81 -6.19 2.80
N THR A 134 4.66 -4.98 3.33
CA THR A 134 4.06 -4.78 4.66
C THR A 134 2.61 -5.27 4.69
N ARG A 135 1.79 -4.87 3.71
CA ARG A 135 0.39 -5.27 3.66
C ARG A 135 0.21 -6.76 3.40
N ASP A 136 0.94 -7.30 2.44
CA ASP A 136 0.84 -8.72 2.09
C ASP A 136 1.16 -9.61 3.31
N LYS A 137 2.16 -9.22 4.12
CA LYS A 137 2.47 -9.92 5.37
C LYS A 137 1.27 -9.90 6.33
N VAL A 138 0.66 -8.74 6.54
CA VAL A 138 -0.51 -8.62 7.46
C VAL A 138 -1.68 -9.47 6.99
N ILE A 139 -2.01 -9.45 5.70
CA ILE A 139 -3.13 -10.25 5.17
C ILE A 139 -2.80 -11.74 5.17
N SER A 140 -1.56 -12.10 4.89
CA SER A 140 -1.10 -13.50 4.99
C SER A 140 -1.20 -14.03 6.43
N ASP A 141 -0.82 -13.22 7.43
CA ASP A 141 -0.92 -13.60 8.83
C ASP A 141 -2.40 -13.72 9.28
N LEU A 142 -3.30 -12.86 8.77
CA LEU A 142 -4.74 -13.05 8.94
C LEU A 142 -5.22 -14.36 8.30
N GLY A 143 -4.72 -14.72 7.12
CA GLY A 143 -5.08 -15.96 6.43
C GLY A 143 -4.71 -17.24 7.19
N LYS A 144 -3.73 -17.18 8.10
CA LYS A 144 -3.42 -18.30 9.01
C LYS A 144 -4.53 -18.53 10.04
N LYS A 145 -5.20 -17.44 10.48
CA LYS A 145 -6.30 -17.46 11.44
C LYS A 145 -7.65 -17.77 10.79
N PHE A 146 -7.86 -17.25 9.58
CA PHE A 146 -9.10 -17.41 8.80
C PHE A 146 -8.84 -18.37 7.63
N LYS A 147 -8.81 -19.68 7.96
CA LYS A 147 -8.55 -20.74 6.98
C LYS A 147 -9.69 -20.81 5.93
N GLY A 148 -9.37 -21.33 4.74
CA GLY A 148 -10.34 -21.53 3.65
C GLY A 148 -10.40 -20.38 2.62
N TYR A 149 -10.11 -19.13 2.99
CA TYR A 149 -10.13 -17.98 2.07
C TYR A 149 -8.87 -17.83 1.21
N ASN A 150 -7.82 -18.59 1.52
CA ASN A 150 -6.51 -18.57 0.82
C ASN A 150 -5.83 -17.19 0.78
N TRP A 151 -5.99 -16.39 1.84
CA TRP A 151 -5.42 -15.04 1.93
C TRP A 151 -3.89 -15.01 1.94
N GLN A 152 -3.23 -16.12 2.24
CA GLN A 152 -1.78 -16.26 2.12
C GLN A 152 -1.30 -16.16 0.66
N LYS A 153 -2.16 -16.50 -0.33
CA LYS A 153 -1.84 -16.46 -1.77
C LYS A 153 -2.50 -15.28 -2.47
N ASN A 154 -3.80 -15.06 -2.21
CA ASN A 154 -4.56 -14.02 -2.91
C ASN A 154 -4.50 -12.64 -2.22
N PHE A 155 -3.93 -12.53 -1.01
CA PHE A 155 -3.81 -11.29 -0.23
C PHE A 155 -5.12 -10.50 -0.09
N GLY A 156 -6.24 -11.21 -0.07
CA GLY A 156 -7.57 -10.64 0.06
C GLY A 156 -8.15 -10.03 -1.23
N TYR A 157 -7.48 -10.20 -2.37
CA TYR A 157 -8.05 -9.79 -3.66
C TYR A 157 -9.13 -10.77 -4.13
N GLY A 158 -10.09 -10.27 -4.94
CA GLY A 158 -11.25 -11.02 -5.42
C GLY A 158 -10.93 -12.01 -6.53
N THR A 159 -9.99 -12.93 -6.30
CA THR A 159 -9.75 -14.06 -7.21
C THR A 159 -10.93 -15.00 -7.22
N SER A 160 -11.09 -15.79 -8.29
CA SER A 160 -12.17 -16.79 -8.39
C SER A 160 -12.22 -17.72 -7.18
N GLN A 161 -11.05 -18.14 -6.68
CA GLN A 161 -10.93 -18.97 -5.49
C GLN A 161 -11.43 -18.25 -4.21
N HIS A 162 -11.10 -16.95 -4.05
CA HIS A 162 -11.57 -16.16 -2.92
C HIS A 162 -13.08 -15.96 -2.96
N LEU A 163 -13.62 -15.66 -4.15
CA LEU A 163 -15.06 -15.51 -4.33
C LEU A 163 -15.85 -16.79 -4.09
N LYS A 164 -15.32 -17.96 -4.52
CA LYS A 164 -15.88 -19.27 -4.16
C LYS A 164 -15.86 -19.51 -2.66
N ALA A 165 -14.74 -19.19 -2.00
CA ALA A 165 -14.62 -19.30 -0.55
C ALA A 165 -15.65 -18.42 0.19
N ILE A 166 -15.87 -17.19 -0.25
CA ILE A 166 -16.88 -16.30 0.33
C ILE A 166 -18.29 -16.88 0.18
N LYS A 167 -18.63 -17.52 -0.95
CA LYS A 167 -19.95 -18.16 -1.15
C LYS A 167 -20.18 -19.34 -0.18
N ILE A 168 -19.13 -20.09 0.14
CA ILE A 168 -19.21 -21.29 1.00
C ILE A 168 -19.11 -20.93 2.48
N LEU A 169 -18.17 -20.06 2.85
CA LEU A 169 -17.81 -19.76 4.24
C LEU A 169 -18.43 -18.45 4.76
N GLY A 170 -19.09 -17.68 3.87
CA GLY A 170 -19.59 -16.35 4.20
C GLY A 170 -18.50 -15.29 4.26
N ILE A 171 -18.86 -14.12 4.77
CA ILE A 171 -17.90 -13.02 5.00
C ILE A 171 -17.44 -12.99 6.45
N THR A 172 -16.23 -12.48 6.68
CA THR A 172 -15.69 -12.24 8.02
C THR A 172 -15.74 -10.74 8.36
N LYS A 173 -15.45 -10.38 9.61
CA LYS A 173 -15.28 -8.98 10.04
C LYS A 173 -14.13 -8.24 9.32
N HIS A 174 -13.29 -8.95 8.59
CA HIS A 174 -12.17 -8.37 7.83
C HIS A 174 -12.52 -8.07 6.38
N HIS A 175 -13.70 -8.48 5.91
CA HIS A 175 -14.17 -8.13 4.56
C HIS A 175 -14.72 -6.71 4.52
N ARG A 176 -14.53 -6.04 3.37
CA ARG A 176 -15.05 -4.69 3.09
C ARG A 176 -16.49 -4.80 2.62
N LYS A 177 -17.42 -4.57 3.52
CA LYS A 177 -18.86 -4.77 3.28
C LYS A 177 -19.44 -3.89 2.14
N THR A 178 -18.84 -2.73 1.91
CA THR A 178 -19.26 -1.78 0.86
C THR A 178 -18.73 -2.12 -0.53
N PHE A 179 -17.83 -3.10 -0.66
CA PHE A 179 -17.21 -3.46 -1.95
C PHE A 179 -18.02 -4.52 -2.69
N SER A 180 -18.16 -4.35 -4.02
CA SER A 180 -18.68 -5.41 -4.89
C SER A 180 -17.63 -6.56 -5.01
N PRO A 181 -18.07 -7.84 -4.99
CA PRO A 181 -19.46 -8.29 -4.92
C PRO A 181 -19.99 -8.46 -3.49
N ILE A 182 -19.22 -8.17 -2.45
CA ILE A 182 -19.59 -8.42 -1.04
C ILE A 182 -20.87 -7.68 -0.65
N ASN A 183 -21.02 -6.44 -1.09
CA ASN A 183 -22.21 -5.63 -0.83
C ASN A 183 -23.52 -6.17 -1.43
N LYS A 184 -23.43 -7.17 -2.31
CA LYS A 184 -24.58 -7.86 -2.94
C LYS A 184 -24.87 -9.22 -2.29
N LEU A 185 -24.02 -9.66 -1.35
CA LEU A 185 -24.25 -10.88 -0.59
C LEU A 185 -25.13 -10.50 0.62
N LYS A 186 -26.41 -10.87 0.53
CA LYS A 186 -27.36 -10.79 1.64
C LYS A 186 -27.27 -12.07 2.46
#